data_e65408da455c529e02e15959282afd91
#
_entry.id   e65408da455c529e02e15959282afd91
#
_cell.length_a   1.000
_cell.length_b   1.000
_cell.length_c   1.000
_cell.angle_alpha   90.00
_cell.angle_beta   90.00
_cell.angle_gamma   90.00
#
_symmetry.space_group_name_H-M   'P 1'
#
loop_
_entity.id
_entity.type
_entity.pdbx_description
1 polymer ?
#
loop_
_entity_poly.entity_id
_entity_poly.type
_entity_poly.pdbx_seq_one_letter_code
_entity_poly.pdbx_strand_id
1 'polypeptide(L)'
;AQSSADIKKIIYASLAQQTLGRALAQLSLLTKGTTNETLEDIKSNYQRLLKHWAEKVADPERETIFLHLLRQTYELTDDLLATRSVKPVATNTLFAKYWEPKRYSASLVEEALLLNKQGDMHQTAWVVSAITLSCIELFDENKLRILFEFCQNQRIQTSMRALTGIIICLILYKDRYPLYPAINNRLQILLDDNQMVQNAQHIVKQLIRSKETERITQDIQQNVLPTITKLAPKIHRDILSNDSFDTDDYEEASHSWQDMLEESGIQDKVEGYAKMQREGSDINLSTFSQMKGYPFFNDFENWLLPFNTEHPSVGDLTLSDSDEENSLAKLLSLTHFLCDSDKYSFCFNLQMIPSDYRKSMVEQ
;
A
#
# COMPACT_ATOMS: atom_id res chain seq x y z
N ALA A 1 8.56 -4.79 43.00
CA ALA A 1 8.05 -5.41 41.76
C ALA A 1 6.51 -5.39 41.68
N GLN A 2 5.80 -5.76 42.75
CA GLN A 2 4.33 -5.77 42.81
C GLN A 2 3.73 -4.35 42.61
N SER A 3 4.30 -3.32 43.23
CA SER A 3 3.86 -1.92 43.08
C SER A 3 3.94 -1.38 41.65
N SER A 4 4.95 -1.80 40.85
CA SER A 4 5.08 -1.36 39.46
C SER A 4 4.03 -2.02 38.54
N ALA A 5 3.65 -3.27 38.80
CA ALA A 5 2.61 -3.95 38.05
C ALA A 5 1.22 -3.36 38.35
N ASP A 6 0.97 -2.99 39.59
CA ASP A 6 -0.29 -2.37 40.01
C ASP A 6 -0.46 -0.94 39.46
N ILE A 7 0.63 -0.16 39.41
CA ILE A 7 0.62 1.18 38.77
C ILE A 7 0.36 1.06 37.27
N LYS A 8 0.98 0.10 36.56
CA LYS A 8 0.70 -0.15 35.14
C LYS A 8 -0.78 -0.49 34.88
N LYS A 9 -1.37 -1.39 35.69
CA LYS A 9 -2.79 -1.73 35.62
C LYS A 9 -3.71 -0.51 35.82
N ILE A 10 -3.40 0.35 36.77
CA ILE A 10 -4.18 1.58 37.06
C ILE A 10 -4.08 2.55 35.86
N ILE A 11 -2.89 2.71 35.27
CA ILE A 11 -2.70 3.57 34.07
C ILE A 11 -3.47 3.02 32.88
N TYR A 12 -3.40 1.70 32.63
CA TYR A 12 -4.15 1.07 31.54
C TYR A 12 -5.66 1.19 31.73
N ALA A 13 -6.17 0.96 32.93
CA ALA A 13 -7.59 1.11 33.24
C ALA A 13 -8.07 2.55 33.03
N SER A 14 -7.28 3.54 33.45
CA SER A 14 -7.61 4.96 33.27
C SER A 14 -7.61 5.38 31.79
N LEU A 15 -6.62 4.96 31.02
CA LEU A 15 -6.53 5.23 29.57
C LEU A 15 -7.69 4.57 28.82
N ALA A 16 -7.96 3.31 29.12
CA ALA A 16 -9.07 2.57 28.51
C ALA A 16 -10.41 3.25 28.82
N GLN A 17 -10.62 3.69 30.05
CA GLN A 17 -11.83 4.43 30.46
C GLN A 17 -12.00 5.73 29.68
N GLN A 18 -10.95 6.52 29.52
CA GLN A 18 -11.01 7.76 28.72
C GLN A 18 -11.32 7.46 27.26
N THR A 19 -10.76 6.39 26.70
CA THR A 19 -10.99 5.98 25.32
C THR A 19 -12.44 5.57 25.11
N LEU A 20 -13.02 4.78 26.01
CA LEU A 20 -14.41 4.37 25.92
C LEU A 20 -15.37 5.57 26.09
N GLY A 21 -15.10 6.46 27.04
CA GLY A 21 -15.91 7.67 27.21
C GLY A 21 -15.91 8.57 25.96
N ARG A 22 -14.77 8.74 25.31
CA ARG A 22 -14.66 9.49 24.05
C ARG A 22 -15.39 8.79 22.90
N ALA A 23 -15.23 7.47 22.76
CA ALA A 23 -15.93 6.69 21.74
C ALA A 23 -17.44 6.77 21.90
N LEU A 24 -17.96 6.62 23.11
CA LEU A 24 -19.40 6.76 23.41
C LEU A 24 -19.93 8.18 23.13
N ALA A 25 -19.15 9.22 23.42
CA ALA A 25 -19.53 10.59 23.10
C ALA A 25 -19.62 10.82 21.58
N GLN A 26 -18.64 10.34 20.82
CA GLN A 26 -18.65 10.41 19.35
C GLN A 26 -19.81 9.60 18.75
N LEU A 27 -20.05 8.40 19.26
CA LEU A 27 -21.13 7.55 18.82
C LEU A 27 -22.50 8.20 19.05
N SER A 28 -22.67 8.86 20.20
CA SER A 28 -23.88 9.62 20.51
C SER A 28 -24.12 10.78 19.54
N LEU A 29 -23.07 11.40 19.02
CA LEU A 29 -23.17 12.42 17.96
C LEU A 29 -23.63 11.82 16.62
N LEU A 30 -23.14 10.63 16.30
CA LEU A 30 -23.50 9.91 15.06
C LEU A 30 -24.94 9.42 15.09
N THR A 31 -25.48 9.11 16.27
CA THR A 31 -26.84 8.59 16.44
C THR A 31 -27.88 9.68 16.78
N LYS A 32 -27.54 10.96 16.68
CA LYS A 32 -28.49 12.07 16.94
C LYS A 32 -29.76 11.89 16.12
N GLY A 33 -30.88 11.64 16.83
CA GLY A 33 -32.21 11.50 16.26
C GLY A 33 -32.72 10.07 16.08
N THR A 34 -31.92 9.04 16.39
CA THR A 34 -32.37 7.63 16.42
C THR A 34 -32.06 7.01 17.77
N THR A 35 -33.08 6.42 18.42
CA THR A 35 -32.87 5.56 19.59
C THR A 35 -32.23 4.27 19.14
N ASN A 36 -31.02 3.98 19.65
CA ASN A 36 -30.32 2.72 19.40
C ASN A 36 -30.21 1.97 20.73
N GLU A 37 -30.99 0.89 20.90
CA GLU A 37 -31.02 0.10 22.12
C GLU A 37 -29.63 -0.37 22.55
N THR A 38 -28.83 -0.85 21.60
CA THR A 38 -27.45 -1.30 21.89
C THR A 38 -26.58 -0.19 22.45
N LEU A 39 -26.71 1.05 21.95
CA LEU A 39 -25.96 2.19 22.48
C LEU A 39 -26.40 2.53 23.91
N GLU A 40 -27.68 2.49 24.19
CA GLU A 40 -28.19 2.77 25.55
C GLU A 40 -27.78 1.68 26.54
N ASP A 41 -27.75 0.42 26.12
CA ASP A 41 -27.24 -0.70 26.92
C ASP A 41 -25.74 -0.55 27.22
N ILE A 42 -24.93 -0.19 26.23
CA ILE A 42 -23.50 0.07 26.43
C ILE A 42 -23.30 1.24 27.41
N LYS A 43 -24.04 2.32 27.25
CA LYS A 43 -23.98 3.48 28.17
C LYS A 43 -24.36 3.10 29.59
N SER A 44 -25.47 2.36 29.77
CA SER A 44 -25.95 1.92 31.07
C SER A 44 -24.90 1.03 31.76
N ASN A 45 -24.35 0.06 31.07
CA ASN A 45 -23.30 -0.80 31.60
C ASN A 45 -22.01 -0.02 31.93
N TYR A 46 -21.64 0.95 31.09
CA TYR A 46 -20.51 1.82 31.38
C TYR A 46 -20.72 2.67 32.62
N GLN A 47 -21.91 3.28 32.78
CA GLN A 47 -22.25 4.06 33.98
C GLN A 47 -22.22 3.19 35.23
N ARG A 48 -22.69 1.93 35.17
CA ARG A 48 -22.62 0.98 36.27
C ARG A 48 -21.18 0.67 36.66
N LEU A 49 -20.30 0.46 35.70
CA LEU A 49 -18.86 0.27 35.99
C LEU A 49 -18.21 1.49 36.62
N LEU A 50 -18.55 2.72 36.17
CA LEU A 50 -18.07 3.95 36.76
C LEU A 50 -18.53 4.10 38.20
N LYS A 51 -19.80 3.77 38.51
CA LYS A 51 -20.34 3.80 39.87
C LYS A 51 -19.60 2.82 40.77
N HIS A 52 -19.43 1.55 40.33
CA HIS A 52 -18.68 0.55 41.10
C HIS A 52 -17.25 0.98 41.39
N TRP A 53 -16.63 1.68 40.41
CA TRP A 53 -15.29 2.22 40.61
C TRP A 53 -15.24 3.36 41.63
N ALA A 54 -16.18 4.31 41.55
CA ALA A 54 -16.28 5.41 42.49
C ALA A 54 -16.52 4.90 43.92
N GLU A 55 -17.33 3.85 44.07
CA GLU A 55 -17.63 3.19 45.36
C GLU A 55 -16.50 2.24 45.81
N LYS A 56 -15.40 2.15 45.08
CA LYS A 56 -14.24 1.26 45.37
C LYS A 56 -14.62 -0.21 45.55
N VAL A 57 -15.67 -0.68 44.88
CA VAL A 57 -16.07 -2.09 44.88
C VAL A 57 -14.97 -2.93 44.24
N ALA A 58 -14.51 -3.97 44.92
CA ALA A 58 -13.57 -4.92 44.38
C ALA A 58 -14.30 -5.82 43.34
N ASP A 59 -13.95 -5.66 42.08
CA ASP A 59 -14.52 -6.44 40.98
C ASP A 59 -13.37 -7.00 40.12
N PRO A 60 -13.08 -8.31 40.23
CA PRO A 60 -12.00 -8.94 39.49
C PRO A 60 -12.26 -9.01 37.96
N GLU A 61 -13.53 -8.95 37.55
CA GLU A 61 -13.93 -9.03 36.13
C GLU A 61 -14.03 -7.65 35.48
N ARG A 62 -13.82 -6.58 36.23
CA ARG A 62 -13.99 -5.20 35.74
C ARG A 62 -13.24 -4.91 34.45
N GLU A 63 -12.00 -5.32 34.34
CA GLU A 63 -11.18 -5.13 33.15
C GLU A 63 -11.77 -5.87 31.94
N THR A 64 -12.19 -7.10 32.12
CA THR A 64 -12.81 -7.93 31.07
C THR A 64 -14.12 -7.32 30.59
N ILE A 65 -14.99 -6.90 31.51
CA ILE A 65 -16.26 -6.23 31.17
C ILE A 65 -15.98 -4.93 30.41
N PHE A 66 -15.00 -4.16 30.85
CA PHE A 66 -14.62 -2.90 30.23
C PHE A 66 -14.12 -3.11 28.77
N LEU A 67 -13.23 -4.06 28.55
CA LEU A 67 -12.72 -4.41 27.21
C LEU A 67 -13.85 -4.93 26.31
N HIS A 68 -14.79 -5.67 26.87
CA HIS A 68 -15.97 -6.11 26.15
C HIS A 68 -16.85 -4.94 25.69
N LEU A 69 -17.13 -3.99 26.57
CA LEU A 69 -17.90 -2.77 26.24
C LEU A 69 -17.18 -1.91 25.20
N LEU A 70 -15.84 -1.81 25.28
CA LEU A 70 -15.05 -1.09 24.31
C LEU A 70 -15.15 -1.79 22.92
N ARG A 71 -15.05 -3.10 22.86
CA ARG A 71 -15.23 -3.88 21.64
C ARG A 71 -16.64 -3.67 21.05
N GLN A 72 -17.69 -3.80 21.85
CA GLN A 72 -19.07 -3.56 21.39
C GLN A 72 -19.27 -2.14 20.85
N THR A 73 -18.63 -1.14 21.47
CA THR A 73 -18.69 0.25 21.01
C THR A 73 -18.07 0.42 19.63
N TYR A 74 -16.92 -0.21 19.38
CA TYR A 74 -16.30 -0.22 18.06
C TYR A 74 -17.16 -0.95 17.02
N GLU A 75 -17.70 -2.12 17.36
CA GLU A 75 -18.55 -2.93 16.47
C GLU A 75 -19.81 -2.15 16.06
N LEU A 76 -20.48 -1.50 17.02
CA LEU A 76 -21.64 -0.66 16.72
C LEU A 76 -21.28 0.55 15.85
N THR A 77 -20.11 1.15 16.06
CA THR A 77 -19.63 2.26 15.23
C THR A 77 -19.44 1.82 13.79
N ASP A 78 -18.81 0.65 13.57
CA ASP A 78 -18.59 0.11 12.24
C ASP A 78 -19.92 -0.23 11.54
N ASP A 79 -20.87 -0.80 12.24
CA ASP A 79 -22.19 -1.12 11.68
C ASP A 79 -22.94 0.16 11.24
N LEU A 80 -22.84 1.23 12.04
CA LEU A 80 -23.42 2.52 11.68
C LEU A 80 -22.69 3.17 10.48
N LEU A 81 -21.38 3.03 10.39
CA LEU A 81 -20.60 3.53 9.25
C LEU A 81 -20.89 2.72 8.00
N ALA A 82 -20.96 1.40 8.09
CA ALA A 82 -21.30 0.52 6.97
C ALA A 82 -22.67 0.84 6.36
N THR A 83 -23.65 1.23 7.20
CA THR A 83 -24.99 1.64 6.70
C THR A 83 -25.01 3.02 6.03
N ARG A 84 -24.03 3.89 6.33
CA ARG A 84 -23.92 5.25 5.78
C ARG A 84 -23.02 5.33 4.54
N SER A 85 -22.09 4.42 4.43
CA SER A 85 -21.19 4.35 3.31
C SER A 85 -21.96 3.76 2.15
N VAL A 86 -22.28 4.55 1.09
CA VAL A 86 -22.29 3.96 -0.24
C VAL A 86 -22.63 4.90 -1.35
N LYS A 87 -21.70 5.10 -2.22
CA LYS A 87 -22.00 5.01 -3.64
C LYS A 87 -21.53 3.62 -4.07
N PRO A 88 -22.38 2.73 -4.60
CA PRO A 88 -21.91 1.48 -5.17
C PRO A 88 -20.88 1.84 -6.25
N VAL A 89 -19.69 1.28 -6.16
CA VAL A 89 -18.75 1.30 -7.26
C VAL A 89 -19.45 0.55 -8.39
N ALA A 90 -19.77 1.25 -9.47
CA ALA A 90 -20.61 0.75 -10.56
C ALA A 90 -19.94 -0.36 -11.41
N THR A 91 -18.80 -0.89 -10.95
CA THR A 91 -18.01 -1.90 -11.64
C THR A 91 -18.32 -3.28 -11.08
N ASN A 92 -18.72 -4.20 -11.95
CA ASN A 92 -19.04 -5.59 -11.61
C ASN A 92 -17.75 -6.45 -11.63
N THR A 93 -16.63 -5.89 -11.15
CA THR A 93 -15.33 -6.54 -11.18
C THR A 93 -15.09 -7.35 -9.92
N LEU A 94 -14.17 -8.30 -10.03
CA LEU A 94 -13.69 -9.08 -8.89
C LEU A 94 -13.10 -8.17 -7.79
N PHE A 95 -12.40 -7.11 -8.17
CA PHE A 95 -11.85 -6.12 -7.24
C PHE A 95 -12.97 -5.38 -6.48
N ALA A 96 -13.96 -4.83 -7.19
CA ALA A 96 -15.07 -4.11 -6.59
C ALA A 96 -15.84 -4.96 -5.58
N LYS A 97 -16.02 -6.25 -5.86
CA LYS A 97 -16.68 -7.20 -4.96
C LYS A 97 -16.03 -7.27 -3.58
N TYR A 98 -14.68 -7.24 -3.53
CA TYR A 98 -13.91 -7.31 -2.29
C TYR A 98 -13.54 -5.93 -1.72
N TRP A 99 -13.62 -4.87 -2.52
CA TRP A 99 -13.34 -3.51 -2.03
C TRP A 99 -14.51 -2.88 -1.28
N GLU A 100 -15.76 -3.32 -1.57
CA GLU A 100 -16.94 -2.75 -0.93
C GLU A 100 -16.77 -2.67 0.61
N PRO A 101 -16.94 -1.46 1.22
CA PRO A 101 -16.73 -1.26 2.65
C PRO A 101 -17.91 -1.81 3.47
N LYS A 102 -18.03 -3.12 3.51
CA LYS A 102 -19.04 -3.88 4.25
C LYS A 102 -18.39 -4.94 5.12
N ARG A 103 -19.13 -5.48 6.07
CA ARG A 103 -18.71 -6.69 6.76
C ARG A 103 -18.79 -7.90 5.82
N TYR A 104 -17.75 -8.72 5.86
CA TYR A 104 -17.69 -9.90 5.02
C TYR A 104 -18.57 -11.01 5.60
N SER A 105 -19.49 -11.52 4.76
CA SER A 105 -20.25 -12.73 5.07
C SER A 105 -19.36 -13.97 5.09
N ALA A 106 -19.83 -15.02 5.76
CA ALA A 106 -19.10 -16.30 5.77
C ALA A 106 -18.85 -16.83 4.34
N SER A 107 -19.83 -16.70 3.44
CA SER A 107 -19.68 -17.12 2.04
C SER A 107 -18.60 -16.33 1.30
N LEU A 108 -18.49 -15.01 1.51
CA LEU A 108 -17.45 -14.19 0.89
C LEU A 108 -16.06 -14.55 1.42
N VAL A 109 -15.98 -14.88 2.71
CA VAL A 109 -14.73 -15.36 3.33
C VAL A 109 -14.29 -16.68 2.70
N GLU A 110 -15.20 -17.65 2.60
CA GLU A 110 -14.91 -18.95 1.99
C GLU A 110 -14.47 -18.82 0.54
N GLU A 111 -15.14 -17.97 -0.23
CA GLU A 111 -14.77 -17.67 -1.63
C GLU A 111 -13.37 -17.06 -1.73
N ALA A 112 -13.03 -16.09 -0.87
CA ALA A 112 -11.69 -15.52 -0.82
C ALA A 112 -10.62 -16.58 -0.49
N LEU A 113 -10.89 -17.45 0.46
CA LEU A 113 -9.96 -18.54 0.82
C LEU A 113 -9.81 -19.58 -0.29
N LEU A 114 -10.88 -19.85 -1.04
CA LEU A 114 -10.82 -20.70 -2.22
C LEU A 114 -9.98 -20.05 -3.34
N LEU A 115 -10.17 -18.76 -3.57
CA LEU A 115 -9.38 -17.98 -4.52
C LEU A 115 -7.89 -17.98 -4.15
N ASN A 116 -7.56 -17.88 -2.86
CA ASN A 116 -6.18 -17.97 -2.38
C ASN A 116 -5.51 -19.30 -2.79
N LYS A 117 -6.27 -20.39 -2.82
CA LYS A 117 -5.77 -21.74 -3.15
C LYS A 117 -5.72 -21.99 -4.67
N GLN A 118 -6.72 -21.55 -5.42
CA GLN A 118 -6.98 -21.96 -6.80
C GLN A 118 -6.83 -20.83 -7.82
N GLY A 119 -6.89 -19.56 -7.39
CA GLY A 119 -6.79 -18.39 -8.26
C GLY A 119 -5.39 -18.24 -8.89
N ASP A 120 -5.32 -17.56 -10.00
CA ASP A 120 -4.03 -17.16 -10.59
C ASP A 120 -3.34 -16.06 -9.75
N MET A 121 -2.09 -15.77 -10.08
CA MET A 121 -1.27 -14.81 -9.33
C MET A 121 -1.86 -13.38 -9.42
N HIS A 122 -2.31 -12.96 -10.60
CA HIS A 122 -2.80 -11.61 -10.81
C HIS A 122 -4.11 -11.38 -10.06
N GLN A 123 -5.06 -12.33 -10.16
CA GLN A 123 -6.33 -12.26 -9.44
C GLN A 123 -6.13 -12.25 -7.93
N THR A 124 -5.29 -13.16 -7.40
CA THR A 124 -5.05 -13.27 -5.97
C THR A 124 -4.39 -12.01 -5.40
N ALA A 125 -3.37 -11.47 -6.06
CA ALA A 125 -2.68 -10.28 -5.63
C ALA A 125 -3.58 -9.03 -5.74
N TRP A 126 -4.44 -8.95 -6.76
CA TRP A 126 -5.39 -7.86 -6.95
C TRP A 126 -6.48 -7.85 -5.87
N VAL A 127 -7.05 -9.02 -5.57
CA VAL A 127 -8.05 -9.18 -4.50
C VAL A 127 -7.48 -8.85 -3.12
N VAL A 128 -6.23 -9.21 -2.83
CA VAL A 128 -5.55 -8.80 -1.59
C VAL A 128 -5.52 -7.28 -1.44
N SER A 129 -5.26 -6.55 -2.52
CA SER A 129 -5.28 -5.08 -2.49
C SER A 129 -6.69 -4.56 -2.21
N ALA A 130 -7.73 -5.14 -2.83
CA ALA A 130 -9.13 -4.79 -2.59
C ALA A 130 -9.54 -5.03 -1.12
N ILE A 131 -9.19 -6.19 -0.56
CA ILE A 131 -9.47 -6.54 0.84
C ILE A 131 -8.75 -5.57 1.79
N THR A 132 -7.51 -5.21 1.47
CA THR A 132 -6.73 -4.25 2.26
C THR A 132 -7.43 -2.89 2.31
N LEU A 133 -7.83 -2.34 1.15
CA LEU A 133 -8.55 -1.07 1.09
C LEU A 133 -9.89 -1.14 1.82
N SER A 134 -10.64 -2.22 1.61
CA SER A 134 -11.90 -2.45 2.33
C SER A 134 -11.70 -2.51 3.84
N CYS A 135 -10.59 -3.08 4.32
CA CYS A 135 -10.26 -3.15 5.73
C CYS A 135 -9.82 -1.78 6.29
N ILE A 136 -9.12 -0.96 5.48
CA ILE A 136 -8.75 0.41 5.85
C ILE A 136 -10.01 1.27 6.06
N GLU A 137 -11.00 1.13 5.20
CA GLU A 137 -12.25 1.90 5.29
C GLU A 137 -13.16 1.43 6.41
N LEU A 138 -13.25 0.12 6.62
CA LEU A 138 -14.09 -0.48 7.64
C LEU A 138 -13.37 -1.69 8.26
N PHE A 139 -13.06 -1.59 9.55
CA PHE A 139 -12.46 -2.70 10.30
C PHE A 139 -13.39 -3.91 10.30
N ASP A 140 -12.83 -5.06 9.95
CA ASP A 140 -13.50 -6.35 10.05
C ASP A 140 -12.48 -7.44 10.36
N GLU A 141 -12.72 -8.19 11.44
CA GLU A 141 -11.87 -9.31 11.87
C GLU A 141 -11.72 -10.35 10.74
N ASN A 142 -12.78 -10.59 9.96
CA ASN A 142 -12.76 -11.53 8.85
C ASN A 142 -11.82 -11.09 7.72
N LYS A 143 -11.78 -9.79 7.40
CA LYS A 143 -10.85 -9.24 6.39
C LYS A 143 -9.40 -9.44 6.82
N LEU A 144 -9.07 -9.10 8.07
CA LEU A 144 -7.73 -9.35 8.61
C LEU A 144 -7.39 -10.83 8.60
N ARG A 145 -8.31 -11.70 9.01
CA ARG A 145 -8.11 -13.15 8.96
C ARG A 145 -7.77 -13.63 7.54
N ILE A 146 -8.48 -13.16 6.53
CA ILE A 146 -8.20 -13.48 5.14
C ILE A 146 -6.79 -12.99 4.76
N LEU A 147 -6.41 -11.75 5.10
CA LEU A 147 -5.08 -11.23 4.80
C LEU A 147 -3.97 -12.10 5.43
N PHE A 148 -4.15 -12.59 6.66
CA PHE A 148 -3.20 -13.54 7.28
C PHE A 148 -3.10 -14.85 6.49
N GLU A 149 -4.21 -15.39 5.96
CA GLU A 149 -4.18 -16.59 5.10
C GLU A 149 -3.48 -16.33 3.77
N PHE A 150 -3.70 -15.18 3.15
CA PHE A 150 -3.01 -14.78 1.91
C PHE A 150 -1.53 -14.49 2.15
N CYS A 151 -1.14 -14.05 3.36
CA CYS A 151 0.27 -13.85 3.71
C CYS A 151 1.07 -15.16 3.67
N GLN A 152 0.42 -16.30 3.87
CA GLN A 152 1.02 -17.64 3.79
C GLN A 152 1.04 -18.21 2.35
N ASN A 153 0.59 -17.44 1.34
CA ASN A 153 0.59 -17.89 -0.04
C ASN A 153 2.03 -18.05 -0.55
N GLN A 154 2.27 -19.12 -1.32
CA GLN A 154 3.59 -19.39 -1.91
C GLN A 154 4.01 -18.35 -2.96
N ARG A 155 3.05 -17.63 -3.55
CA ARG A 155 3.31 -16.57 -4.53
C ARG A 155 3.74 -15.30 -3.81
N ILE A 156 4.98 -14.92 -4.01
CA ILE A 156 5.62 -13.84 -3.26
C ILE A 156 4.88 -12.50 -3.38
N GLN A 157 4.36 -12.19 -4.57
CA GLN A 157 3.62 -10.95 -4.80
C GLN A 157 2.32 -10.90 -3.97
N THR A 158 1.57 -11.99 -3.93
CA THR A 158 0.36 -12.13 -3.12
C THR A 158 0.69 -12.01 -1.62
N SER A 159 1.69 -12.78 -1.17
CA SER A 159 2.11 -12.81 0.23
C SER A 159 2.60 -11.44 0.72
N MET A 160 3.44 -10.76 -0.06
CA MET A 160 3.98 -9.44 0.33
C MET A 160 2.91 -8.34 0.31
N ARG A 161 1.98 -8.35 -0.64
CA ARG A 161 0.83 -7.43 -0.61
C ARG A 161 -0.05 -7.67 0.62
N ALA A 162 -0.29 -8.93 0.99
CA ALA A 162 -1.05 -9.27 2.18
C ALA A 162 -0.33 -8.82 3.46
N LEU A 163 0.98 -9.04 3.57
CA LEU A 163 1.79 -8.58 4.69
C LEU A 163 1.76 -7.05 4.81
N THR A 164 1.86 -6.34 3.68
CA THR A 164 1.73 -4.87 3.64
C THR A 164 0.36 -4.43 4.15
N GLY A 165 -0.71 -5.08 3.69
CA GLY A 165 -2.08 -4.82 4.14
C GLY A 165 -2.26 -5.05 5.64
N ILE A 166 -1.73 -6.16 6.16
CA ILE A 166 -1.74 -6.46 7.60
C ILE A 166 -1.04 -5.33 8.39
N ILE A 167 0.17 -4.94 7.99
CA ILE A 167 0.93 -3.89 8.67
C ILE A 167 0.16 -2.58 8.71
N ILE A 168 -0.39 -2.14 7.57
CA ILE A 168 -1.18 -0.90 7.48
C ILE A 168 -2.39 -0.98 8.41
N CYS A 169 -3.15 -2.08 8.36
CA CYS A 169 -4.33 -2.26 9.20
C CYS A 169 -3.98 -2.31 10.70
N LEU A 170 -2.87 -2.98 11.09
CA LEU A 170 -2.42 -3.01 12.48
C LEU A 170 -2.00 -1.62 12.99
N ILE A 171 -1.36 -0.80 12.14
CA ILE A 171 -1.01 0.58 12.49
C ILE A 171 -2.28 1.43 12.69
N LEU A 172 -3.23 1.34 11.75
CA LEU A 172 -4.48 2.11 11.81
C LEU A 172 -5.35 1.71 12.99
N TYR A 173 -5.41 0.43 13.29
CA TYR A 173 -6.29 -0.15 14.31
C TYR A 173 -5.55 -0.62 15.57
N LYS A 174 -4.40 0.02 15.88
CA LYS A 174 -3.52 -0.35 17.00
C LYS A 174 -4.24 -0.48 18.34
N ASP A 175 -5.28 0.33 18.56
CA ASP A 175 -6.06 0.34 19.79
C ASP A 175 -7.24 -0.66 19.77
N ARG A 176 -7.52 -1.26 18.61
CA ARG A 176 -8.64 -2.18 18.37
C ARG A 176 -8.23 -3.64 18.28
N TYR A 177 -7.22 -3.95 17.46
CA TYR A 177 -6.86 -5.35 17.21
C TYR A 177 -6.50 -6.13 18.48
N PRO A 178 -5.97 -5.53 19.57
CA PRO A 178 -5.72 -6.27 20.82
C PRO A 178 -6.98 -6.83 21.47
N LEU A 179 -8.16 -6.28 21.13
CA LEU A 179 -9.46 -6.76 21.62
C LEU A 179 -9.93 -8.05 20.91
N TYR A 180 -9.19 -8.51 19.90
CA TYR A 180 -9.52 -9.67 19.07
C TYR A 180 -8.46 -10.75 19.22
N PRO A 181 -8.69 -11.76 20.11
CA PRO A 181 -7.69 -12.81 20.41
C PRO A 181 -7.26 -13.60 19.17
N ALA A 182 -8.18 -13.82 18.22
CA ALA A 182 -7.85 -14.55 17.00
C ALA A 182 -6.83 -13.80 16.12
N ILE A 183 -6.89 -12.47 16.08
CA ILE A 183 -5.90 -11.63 15.37
C ILE A 183 -4.56 -11.69 16.09
N ASN A 184 -4.56 -11.57 17.44
CA ASN A 184 -3.34 -11.65 18.23
C ASN A 184 -2.61 -12.98 18.05
N ASN A 185 -3.35 -14.10 18.07
CA ASN A 185 -2.76 -15.43 17.86
C ASN A 185 -2.12 -15.55 16.48
N ARG A 186 -2.77 -15.05 15.43
CA ARG A 186 -2.21 -15.06 14.06
C ARG A 186 -0.98 -14.15 13.92
N LEU A 187 -1.00 -13.02 14.60
CA LEU A 187 0.15 -12.12 14.66
C LEU A 187 1.34 -12.81 15.35
N GLN A 188 1.12 -13.54 16.45
CA GLN A 188 2.20 -14.30 17.10
C GLN A 188 2.79 -15.34 16.15
N ILE A 189 1.96 -16.12 15.44
CA ILE A 189 2.43 -17.10 14.44
C ILE A 189 3.28 -16.42 13.35
N LEU A 190 2.87 -15.23 12.89
CA LEU A 190 3.63 -14.48 11.89
C LEU A 190 4.97 -13.98 12.45
N LEU A 191 5.00 -13.57 13.72
CA LEU A 191 6.22 -13.11 14.40
C LEU A 191 7.19 -14.26 14.74
N ASP A 192 6.74 -15.49 14.77
CA ASP A 192 7.60 -16.68 14.95
C ASP A 192 8.37 -17.01 13.64
N ASP A 193 7.96 -16.47 12.49
CA ASP A 193 8.64 -16.63 11.22
C ASP A 193 9.66 -15.48 11.01
N ASN A 194 10.95 -15.80 11.16
CA ASN A 194 12.04 -14.83 11.02
C ASN A 194 12.06 -14.14 9.63
N GLN A 195 11.70 -14.86 8.56
CA GLN A 195 11.68 -14.27 7.22
C GLN A 195 10.56 -13.25 7.09
N MET A 196 9.37 -13.58 7.64
CA MET A 196 8.24 -12.64 7.65
C MET A 196 8.52 -11.41 8.50
N VAL A 197 9.23 -11.57 9.63
CA VAL A 197 9.67 -10.43 10.45
C VAL A 197 10.62 -9.51 9.69
N GLN A 198 11.60 -10.06 8.97
CA GLN A 198 12.51 -9.27 8.14
C GLN A 198 11.75 -8.55 7.02
N ASN A 199 10.86 -9.24 6.33
CA ASN A 199 10.01 -8.63 5.29
C ASN A 199 9.14 -7.50 5.87
N ALA A 200 8.55 -7.69 7.05
CA ALA A 200 7.78 -6.67 7.74
C ALA A 200 8.63 -5.43 8.09
N GLN A 201 9.87 -5.63 8.55
CA GLN A 201 10.80 -4.54 8.82
C GLN A 201 11.12 -3.73 7.56
N HIS A 202 11.34 -4.41 6.42
CA HIS A 202 11.55 -3.74 5.14
C HIS A 202 10.33 -2.93 4.71
N ILE A 203 9.12 -3.49 4.82
CA ILE A 203 7.87 -2.79 4.50
C ILE A 203 7.69 -1.56 5.38
N VAL A 204 7.87 -1.68 6.69
CA VAL A 204 7.77 -0.55 7.63
C VAL A 204 8.79 0.54 7.29
N LYS A 205 10.02 0.16 6.96
CA LYS A 205 11.07 1.10 6.53
C LYS A 205 10.63 1.86 5.26
N GLN A 206 10.06 1.16 4.27
CA GLN A 206 9.55 1.80 3.05
C GLN A 206 8.37 2.73 3.34
N LEU A 207 7.42 2.33 4.20
CA LEU A 207 6.29 3.18 4.61
C LEU A 207 6.76 4.47 5.31
N ILE A 208 7.81 4.40 6.13
CA ILE A 208 8.40 5.58 6.75
C ILE A 208 9.06 6.46 5.69
N ARG A 209 9.81 5.87 4.76
CA ARG A 209 10.52 6.60 3.69
C ARG A 209 9.59 7.19 2.64
N SER A 210 8.40 6.65 2.45
CA SER A 210 7.42 7.23 1.53
C SER A 210 7.07 8.69 1.86
N LYS A 211 7.27 9.12 3.11
CA LYS A 211 7.13 10.54 3.50
C LYS A 211 8.20 11.45 2.90
N GLU A 212 9.33 10.91 2.47
CA GLU A 212 10.42 11.67 1.84
C GLU A 212 10.17 11.89 0.35
N THR A 213 9.26 11.11 -0.26
CA THR A 213 9.01 11.10 -1.70
C THR A 213 8.59 12.48 -2.23
N GLU A 214 7.76 13.20 -1.49
CA GLU A 214 7.34 14.56 -1.89
C GLU A 214 8.52 15.53 -1.95
N ARG A 215 9.40 15.51 -0.95
CA ARG A 215 10.61 16.33 -0.90
C ARG A 215 11.56 16.00 -2.05
N ILE A 216 11.76 14.70 -2.31
CA ILE A 216 12.61 14.21 -3.41
C ILE A 216 12.03 14.68 -4.74
N THR A 217 10.72 14.55 -4.93
CA THR A 217 10.01 14.99 -6.12
C THR A 217 10.21 16.50 -6.37
N GLN A 218 10.07 17.33 -5.34
CA GLN A 218 10.28 18.77 -5.43
C GLN A 218 11.72 19.10 -5.79
N ASP A 219 12.71 18.44 -5.18
CA ASP A 219 14.12 18.67 -5.49
C ASP A 219 14.47 18.27 -6.93
N ILE A 220 13.97 17.14 -7.41
CA ILE A 220 14.13 16.72 -8.81
C ILE A 220 13.55 17.78 -9.76
N GLN A 221 12.33 18.23 -9.52
CA GLN A 221 11.65 19.20 -10.37
C GLN A 221 12.31 20.59 -10.36
N GLN A 222 12.80 21.04 -9.21
CA GLN A 222 13.35 22.40 -9.07
C GLN A 222 14.82 22.49 -9.43
N ASN A 223 15.59 21.45 -9.18
CA ASN A 223 17.05 21.51 -9.26
C ASN A 223 17.65 20.58 -10.32
N VAL A 224 17.05 19.41 -10.58
CA VAL A 224 17.62 18.42 -11.52
C VAL A 224 17.09 18.63 -12.92
N LEU A 225 15.77 18.65 -13.10
CA LEU A 225 15.16 18.80 -14.43
C LEU A 225 15.56 20.07 -15.15
N PRO A 226 15.61 21.29 -14.51
CA PRO A 226 16.04 22.49 -15.18
C PRO A 226 17.49 22.43 -15.63
N THR A 227 18.35 21.75 -14.87
CA THR A 227 19.78 21.60 -15.20
C THR A 227 19.96 20.63 -16.38
N ILE A 228 19.27 19.50 -16.37
CA ILE A 228 19.24 18.56 -17.51
C ILE A 228 18.69 19.25 -18.77
N THR A 229 17.60 20.00 -18.65
CA THR A 229 17.00 20.73 -19.77
C THR A 229 17.93 21.77 -20.37
N LYS A 230 18.79 22.43 -19.56
CA LYS A 230 19.81 23.36 -20.03
C LYS A 230 20.99 22.68 -20.73
N LEU A 231 21.34 21.47 -20.28
CA LEU A 231 22.43 20.69 -20.83
C LEU A 231 22.02 19.93 -22.10
N ALA A 232 20.77 19.46 -22.18
CA ALA A 232 20.26 18.67 -23.30
C ALA A 232 20.50 19.29 -24.70
N PRO A 233 20.31 20.62 -24.95
CA PRO A 233 20.62 21.20 -26.24
C PRO A 233 22.12 21.25 -26.60
N LYS A 234 22.99 21.31 -25.60
CA LYS A 234 24.45 21.29 -25.80
C LYS A 234 24.85 19.85 -26.19
N ILE A 235 24.39 18.88 -25.42
CA ILE A 235 24.58 17.45 -25.66
C ILE A 235 24.09 17.07 -27.06
N HIS A 236 22.89 17.48 -27.44
CA HIS A 236 22.32 17.18 -28.76
C HIS A 236 23.11 17.82 -29.92
N ARG A 237 23.66 19.01 -29.69
CA ARG A 237 24.49 19.70 -30.70
C ARG A 237 25.84 18.99 -30.87
N ASP A 238 26.45 18.55 -29.80
CA ASP A 238 27.75 17.88 -29.83
C ASP A 238 27.62 16.49 -30.49
N ILE A 239 26.50 15.76 -30.27
CA ILE A 239 26.20 14.52 -30.97
C ILE A 239 25.99 14.74 -32.49
N LEU A 240 25.22 15.78 -32.87
CA LEU A 240 24.90 16.03 -34.28
C LEU A 240 26.05 16.70 -35.06
N SER A 241 27.01 17.34 -34.36
CA SER A 241 28.18 17.94 -35.03
C SER A 241 29.26 16.93 -35.37
N ASN A 242 29.27 15.74 -34.77
CA ASN A 242 30.17 14.66 -35.11
C ASN A 242 29.53 13.72 -36.13
N ASP A 243 29.41 14.17 -37.38
CA ASP A 243 28.90 13.41 -38.54
C ASP A 243 29.89 12.33 -39.08
N SER A 244 31.03 12.12 -38.38
CA SER A 244 32.00 11.08 -38.68
C SER A 244 32.09 10.12 -37.50
N PHE A 245 31.54 8.93 -37.66
CA PHE A 245 31.67 7.80 -36.75
C PHE A 245 33.10 7.24 -36.72
N ASP A 246 34.06 7.97 -36.17
CA ASP A 246 35.36 7.40 -35.80
C ASP A 246 35.40 7.09 -34.32
N THR A 247 35.88 5.90 -33.94
CA THR A 247 35.86 5.39 -32.57
C THR A 247 36.63 6.27 -31.58
N ASP A 248 37.64 7.00 -32.04
CA ASP A 248 38.45 7.89 -31.19
C ASP A 248 37.68 9.17 -30.81
N ASP A 249 36.80 9.69 -31.70
CA ASP A 249 35.95 10.86 -31.41
C ASP A 249 34.85 10.55 -30.38
N TYR A 250 34.46 9.26 -30.25
CA TYR A 250 33.45 8.84 -29.27
C TYR A 250 33.99 8.88 -27.83
N GLU A 251 35.27 8.54 -27.64
CA GLU A 251 35.93 8.61 -26.32
C GLU A 251 36.13 10.08 -25.89
N GLU A 252 36.55 10.99 -26.78
CA GLU A 252 36.69 12.41 -26.47
C GLU A 252 35.33 13.09 -26.20
N ALA A 253 34.29 12.77 -26.96
CA ALA A 253 32.94 13.25 -26.71
C ALA A 253 32.38 12.73 -25.37
N SER A 254 32.65 11.46 -25.06
CA SER A 254 32.26 10.86 -23.76
C SER A 254 32.94 11.54 -22.57
N HIS A 255 34.20 11.87 -22.67
CA HIS A 255 34.91 12.63 -21.63
C HIS A 255 34.39 14.05 -21.47
N SER A 256 34.11 14.76 -22.54
CA SER A 256 33.50 16.11 -22.50
C SER A 256 32.11 16.12 -21.81
N TRP A 257 31.37 15.03 -21.94
CA TRP A 257 30.06 14.88 -21.28
C TRP A 257 30.19 14.62 -19.79
N GLN A 258 31.14 13.78 -19.42
CA GLN A 258 31.43 13.48 -18.03
C GLN A 258 31.86 14.76 -17.29
N ASP A 259 32.76 15.52 -17.88
CA ASP A 259 33.22 16.79 -17.32
C ASP A 259 32.05 17.80 -17.15
N MET A 260 31.16 17.93 -18.15
CA MET A 260 29.99 18.81 -18.05
C MET A 260 28.98 18.35 -17.01
N LEU A 261 28.80 17.06 -16.81
CA LEU A 261 27.93 16.49 -15.79
C LEU A 261 28.55 16.69 -14.39
N GLU A 262 29.86 16.53 -14.25
CA GLU A 262 30.59 16.79 -12.99
C GLU A 262 30.54 18.26 -12.62
N GLU A 263 30.86 19.19 -13.56
CA GLU A 263 30.79 20.65 -13.32
C GLU A 263 29.39 21.13 -12.94
N SER A 264 28.36 20.46 -13.44
CA SER A 264 26.95 20.79 -13.12
C SER A 264 26.50 20.31 -11.74
N GLY A 265 27.27 19.43 -11.07
CA GLY A 265 26.90 18.78 -9.81
C GLY A 265 25.70 17.84 -9.92
N ILE A 266 25.30 17.46 -11.13
CA ILE A 266 24.20 16.50 -11.37
C ILE A 266 24.63 15.10 -10.99
N GLN A 267 25.90 14.74 -11.25
CA GLN A 267 26.39 13.40 -10.98
C GLN A 267 26.25 13.01 -9.51
N ASP A 268 26.68 13.88 -8.60
CA ASP A 268 26.53 13.70 -7.16
C ASP A 268 25.06 13.53 -6.75
N LYS A 269 24.16 14.30 -7.38
CA LYS A 269 22.72 14.19 -7.12
C LYS A 269 22.14 12.87 -7.62
N VAL A 270 22.49 12.46 -8.84
CA VAL A 270 22.04 11.17 -9.42
C VAL A 270 22.53 10.00 -8.55
N GLU A 271 23.79 10.03 -8.12
CA GLU A 271 24.31 9.01 -7.19
C GLU A 271 23.58 9.03 -5.84
N GLY A 272 23.29 10.22 -5.32
CA GLY A 272 22.48 10.40 -4.11
C GLY A 272 21.10 9.80 -4.25
N TYR A 273 20.41 10.04 -5.37
CA TYR A 273 19.10 9.45 -5.65
C TYR A 273 19.18 7.94 -5.86
N ALA A 274 20.19 7.44 -6.57
CA ALA A 274 20.41 5.99 -6.73
C ALA A 274 20.64 5.30 -5.38
N LYS A 275 21.32 5.95 -4.45
CA LYS A 275 21.48 5.47 -3.08
C LYS A 275 20.15 5.48 -2.34
N MET A 276 19.37 6.56 -2.40
CA MET A 276 18.04 6.66 -1.79
C MET A 276 17.10 5.58 -2.32
N GLN A 277 17.12 5.32 -3.63
CA GLN A 277 16.34 4.24 -4.27
C GLN A 277 16.72 2.86 -3.72
N ARG A 278 18.03 2.57 -3.66
CA ARG A 278 18.52 1.30 -3.06
C ARG A 278 18.13 1.15 -1.60
N GLU A 279 17.95 2.25 -0.91
CA GLU A 279 17.50 2.30 0.47
C GLU A 279 15.96 2.26 0.61
N GLY A 280 15.20 2.23 -0.49
CA GLY A 280 13.74 2.05 -0.53
C GLY A 280 12.92 3.34 -0.65
N SER A 281 13.53 4.49 -1.00
CA SER A 281 12.78 5.70 -1.33
C SER A 281 12.26 5.63 -2.77
N ASP A 282 11.04 6.11 -3.00
CA ASP A 282 10.48 6.22 -4.36
C ASP A 282 10.95 7.52 -5.02
N ILE A 283 11.90 7.40 -5.92
CA ILE A 283 12.41 8.52 -6.72
C ILE A 283 11.66 8.68 -8.04
N ASN A 284 10.85 7.69 -8.41
CA ASN A 284 10.20 7.63 -9.71
C ASN A 284 8.83 8.30 -9.73
N LEU A 285 8.24 8.59 -8.56
CA LEU A 285 6.89 9.14 -8.45
C LEU A 285 6.70 10.40 -9.30
N SER A 286 7.68 11.33 -9.31
CA SER A 286 7.59 12.58 -10.08
C SER A 286 7.45 12.37 -11.57
N THR A 287 8.14 11.38 -12.11
CA THR A 287 8.13 11.03 -13.53
C THR A 287 6.86 10.27 -13.89
N PHE A 288 6.58 9.19 -13.16
CA PHE A 288 5.48 8.30 -13.50
C PHE A 288 4.10 8.84 -13.12
N SER A 289 4.00 9.77 -12.15
CA SER A 289 2.72 10.42 -11.84
C SER A 289 2.16 11.20 -13.03
N GLN A 290 3.02 11.82 -13.83
CA GLN A 290 2.62 12.52 -15.05
C GLN A 290 2.15 11.57 -16.16
N MET A 291 2.61 10.31 -16.13
CA MET A 291 2.22 9.28 -17.07
C MET A 291 0.94 8.52 -16.68
N LYS A 292 0.18 8.99 -15.70
CA LYS A 292 -1.10 8.40 -15.26
C LYS A 292 -2.32 9.02 -15.94
N GLY A 293 -2.13 9.88 -16.95
CA GLY A 293 -3.22 10.54 -17.69
C GLY A 293 -3.96 9.66 -18.71
N TYR A 294 -3.63 8.38 -18.81
CA TYR A 294 -4.30 7.45 -19.72
C TYR A 294 -5.68 7.02 -19.20
N PRO A 295 -6.67 6.79 -20.08
CA PRO A 295 -8.02 6.35 -19.70
C PRO A 295 -8.03 5.10 -18.80
N PHE A 296 -7.04 4.22 -18.95
CA PHE A 296 -6.83 3.05 -18.11
C PHE A 296 -6.84 3.39 -16.61
N PHE A 297 -6.23 4.50 -16.22
CA PHE A 297 -6.14 4.92 -14.82
C PHE A 297 -7.37 5.69 -14.30
N ASN A 298 -8.39 5.92 -15.14
CA ASN A 298 -9.67 6.45 -14.67
C ASN A 298 -10.38 5.46 -13.73
N ASP A 299 -10.17 4.17 -13.95
CA ASP A 299 -10.64 3.13 -13.05
C ASP A 299 -9.61 2.92 -11.96
N PHE A 300 -9.97 3.28 -10.72
CA PHE A 300 -9.05 3.22 -9.58
C PHE A 300 -8.45 1.83 -9.35
N GLU A 301 -9.20 0.78 -9.61
CA GLU A 301 -8.77 -0.60 -9.46
C GLU A 301 -7.53 -0.94 -10.31
N ASN A 302 -7.35 -0.26 -11.43
CA ASN A 302 -6.21 -0.45 -12.33
C ASN A 302 -4.88 0.08 -11.75
N TRP A 303 -4.94 1.00 -10.78
CA TRP A 303 -3.74 1.46 -10.05
C TRP A 303 -3.09 0.34 -9.22
N LEU A 304 -3.88 -0.66 -8.84
CA LEU A 304 -3.46 -1.78 -7.99
C LEU A 304 -3.42 -3.11 -8.76
N LEU A 305 -3.75 -3.06 -10.06
CA LEU A 305 -3.71 -4.25 -10.92
C LEU A 305 -2.27 -4.74 -11.05
N PRO A 306 -1.98 -6.01 -10.73
CA PRO A 306 -0.66 -6.60 -10.98
C PRO A 306 -0.31 -6.53 -12.46
N PHE A 307 0.96 -6.22 -12.77
CA PHE A 307 1.40 -6.13 -14.14
C PHE A 307 1.32 -7.51 -14.82
N ASN A 308 0.58 -7.56 -15.92
CA ASN A 308 0.39 -8.76 -16.73
C ASN A 308 0.72 -8.45 -18.19
N THR A 309 1.70 -9.16 -18.74
CA THR A 309 2.14 -9.03 -20.13
C THR A 309 1.05 -9.40 -21.13
N GLU A 310 0.11 -10.29 -20.73
CA GLU A 310 -1.02 -10.72 -21.55
C GLU A 310 -2.24 -9.80 -21.46
N HIS A 311 -2.16 -8.74 -20.64
CA HIS A 311 -3.29 -7.83 -20.46
C HIS A 311 -3.58 -7.08 -21.77
N PRO A 312 -4.85 -7.00 -22.24
CA PRO A 312 -5.19 -6.38 -23.53
C PRO A 312 -4.68 -4.94 -23.68
N SER A 313 -4.56 -4.19 -22.58
CA SER A 313 -4.06 -2.82 -22.57
C SER A 313 -2.56 -2.70 -22.79
N VAL A 314 -1.79 -3.79 -22.62
CA VAL A 314 -0.34 -3.79 -22.89
C VAL A 314 -0.08 -3.77 -24.40
N GLY A 315 -1.03 -4.31 -25.18
CA GLY A 315 -0.94 -4.39 -26.63
C GLY A 315 0.19 -5.26 -27.12
N ASP A 316 0.46 -5.16 -28.40
CA ASP A 316 1.50 -5.91 -29.06
C ASP A 316 2.85 -5.19 -28.94
N LEU A 317 3.46 -5.28 -27.75
CA LEU A 317 4.82 -4.80 -27.48
C LEU A 317 5.90 -5.84 -27.80
N THR A 318 5.53 -6.89 -28.51
CA THR A 318 6.46 -7.85 -29.06
C THR A 318 7.31 -7.17 -30.16
N LEU A 319 8.62 -7.25 -30.01
CA LEU A 319 9.57 -6.53 -30.86
C LEU A 319 9.96 -7.31 -32.13
N SER A 320 9.59 -8.57 -32.23
CA SER A 320 9.79 -9.37 -33.43
C SER A 320 8.83 -10.56 -33.50
N ASP A 321 8.42 -10.93 -34.69
CA ASP A 321 7.57 -12.08 -34.99
C ASP A 321 8.21 -13.45 -34.64
N SER A 322 9.43 -13.49 -34.10
CA SER A 322 10.21 -14.72 -33.92
C SER A 322 10.63 -15.05 -32.50
N ASP A 323 10.60 -14.14 -31.54
CA ASP A 323 11.09 -14.39 -30.16
C ASP A 323 10.17 -13.82 -29.08
N GLU A 324 9.21 -14.64 -28.63
CA GLU A 324 8.41 -14.33 -27.43
C GLU A 324 9.29 -14.10 -26.17
N GLU A 325 10.53 -14.60 -26.18
CA GLU A 325 11.44 -14.47 -25.03
C GLU A 325 12.02 -13.06 -24.85
N ASN A 326 12.10 -12.27 -25.90
CA ASN A 326 12.70 -10.92 -25.89
C ASN A 326 11.67 -9.79 -26.01
N SER A 327 10.41 -10.03 -25.67
CA SER A 327 9.43 -8.95 -25.68
C SER A 327 9.74 -7.91 -24.59
N LEU A 328 9.63 -6.62 -24.94
CA LEU A 328 9.86 -5.51 -24.02
C LEU A 328 8.92 -5.60 -22.78
N ALA A 329 7.70 -6.10 -22.97
CA ALA A 329 6.76 -6.35 -21.87
C ALA A 329 7.32 -7.40 -20.89
N LYS A 330 7.99 -8.44 -21.38
CA LYS A 330 8.62 -9.45 -20.55
C LYS A 330 9.81 -8.88 -19.78
N LEU A 331 10.65 -8.07 -20.40
CA LEU A 331 11.74 -7.36 -19.73
C LEU A 331 11.21 -6.45 -18.61
N LEU A 332 10.12 -5.72 -18.86
CA LEU A 332 9.43 -4.93 -17.84
C LEU A 332 8.92 -5.77 -16.69
N SER A 333 8.39 -6.97 -16.95
CA SER A 333 7.91 -7.87 -15.88
C SER A 333 9.03 -8.24 -14.89
N LEU A 334 10.26 -8.33 -15.37
CA LEU A 334 11.45 -8.67 -14.58
C LEU A 334 12.04 -7.46 -13.83
N THR A 335 11.65 -6.23 -14.14
CA THR A 335 12.16 -5.05 -13.42
C THR A 335 11.57 -4.98 -12.02
N HIS A 336 12.42 -4.75 -11.02
CA HIS A 336 12.03 -4.69 -9.61
C HIS A 336 11.93 -3.26 -9.07
N PHE A 337 12.41 -2.26 -9.81
CA PHE A 337 12.42 -0.86 -9.40
C PHE A 337 11.17 -0.08 -9.84
N LEU A 338 10.36 -0.64 -10.73
CA LEU A 338 9.08 -0.07 -11.17
C LEU A 338 7.92 -0.80 -10.49
N CYS A 339 6.96 -0.05 -9.97
CA CYS A 339 5.72 -0.63 -9.49
C CYS A 339 4.83 -1.07 -10.67
N ASP A 340 3.85 -1.93 -10.40
CA ASP A 340 3.00 -2.50 -11.46
C ASP A 340 2.28 -1.42 -12.29
N SER A 341 1.76 -0.37 -11.65
CA SER A 341 1.09 0.72 -12.36
C SER A 341 2.05 1.54 -13.24
N ASP A 342 3.33 1.65 -12.85
CA ASP A 342 4.35 2.34 -13.65
C ASP A 342 4.74 1.54 -14.88
N LYS A 343 4.79 0.21 -14.76
CA LYS A 343 5.00 -0.68 -15.90
C LYS A 343 3.90 -0.51 -16.96
N TYR A 344 2.62 -0.43 -16.54
CA TYR A 344 1.52 -0.10 -17.46
C TYR A 344 1.69 1.27 -18.11
N SER A 345 2.02 2.31 -17.32
CA SER A 345 2.27 3.65 -17.87
C SER A 345 3.38 3.65 -18.90
N PHE A 346 4.46 2.92 -18.62
CA PHE A 346 5.57 2.78 -19.55
C PHE A 346 5.14 2.11 -20.86
N CYS A 347 4.36 1.03 -20.78
CA CYS A 347 3.79 0.36 -21.95
C CYS A 347 2.96 1.29 -22.83
N PHE A 348 2.10 2.11 -22.22
CA PHE A 348 1.29 3.08 -22.96
C PHE A 348 2.13 4.15 -23.66
N ASN A 349 3.17 4.63 -23.02
CA ASN A 349 4.09 5.58 -23.64
C ASN A 349 4.84 4.95 -24.81
N LEU A 350 5.27 3.70 -24.67
CA LEU A 350 5.94 2.97 -25.78
C LEU A 350 5.03 2.74 -26.98
N GLN A 351 3.75 2.50 -26.76
CA GLN A 351 2.78 2.35 -27.85
C GLN A 351 2.64 3.62 -28.69
N MET A 352 2.93 4.80 -28.13
CA MET A 352 2.92 6.08 -28.85
C MET A 352 4.15 6.29 -29.73
N ILE A 353 5.22 5.50 -29.52
CA ILE A 353 6.45 5.56 -30.32
C ILE A 353 6.29 4.69 -31.58
N PRO A 354 6.64 5.18 -32.78
CA PRO A 354 6.61 4.37 -34.01
C PRO A 354 7.40 3.08 -33.87
N SER A 355 6.91 1.98 -34.50
CA SER A 355 7.46 0.64 -34.38
C SER A 355 8.96 0.54 -34.70
N ASP A 356 9.41 1.31 -35.70
CA ASP A 356 10.80 1.29 -36.16
C ASP A 356 11.78 1.83 -35.12
N TYR A 357 11.35 2.88 -34.35
CA TYR A 357 12.12 3.40 -33.23
C TYR A 357 12.11 2.47 -32.01
N ARG A 358 11.01 1.77 -31.78
CA ARG A 358 10.94 0.79 -30.68
C ARG A 358 11.92 -0.36 -30.86
N LYS A 359 12.12 -0.85 -32.11
CA LYS A 359 13.07 -1.91 -32.41
C LYS A 359 14.51 -1.52 -32.10
N SER A 360 14.91 -0.30 -32.45
CA SER A 360 16.27 0.19 -32.18
C SER A 360 16.55 0.40 -30.66
N MET A 361 15.54 0.55 -29.81
CA MET A 361 15.71 0.68 -28.36
C MET A 361 16.04 -0.64 -27.64
N VAL A 362 15.82 -1.77 -28.27
CA VAL A 362 16.05 -3.11 -27.69
C VAL A 362 17.34 -3.73 -28.18
N GLU A 363 17.86 -3.27 -29.34
CA GLU A 363 19.11 -3.72 -29.91
C GLU A 363 20.37 -3.05 -29.29
N GLN A 364 20.18 -2.04 -28.42
CA GLN A 364 21.21 -1.39 -27.61
C GLN A 364 21.19 -1.90 -26.16
#